data_e7b7a927cc89c53eb08761abc7b1d8d2
#
_entry.id   e7b7a927cc89c53eb08761abc7b1d8d2
#
_cell.length_a   1.000
_cell.length_b   1.000
_cell.length_c   1.000
_cell.angle_alpha   90.00
_cell.angle_beta   90.00
_cell.angle_gamma   90.00
#
_symmetry.space_group_name_H-M   'P 1'
#
loop_
_entity.id
_entity.type
_entity.pdbx_description
1 polymer ?
#
loop_
_entity_poly.entity_id
_entity_poly.type
_entity_poly.pdbx_seq_one_letter_code
_entity_poly.pdbx_strand_id
1 'polypeptide(L)'
;MWRDHFFRTLLWLIATSPLWIVGAAMSPEARLLWWALAAGLDLIGTWLGHPIPGRWLHSENVDFAGGHMLERCRLFLIIALGETVLTTGTAIAAAPMTLMTVVTGTTALAGTVALWALGFGRAGRLTLQYVEQTRDPVRASRHAVNALMVMVAGLIAVAVANEEVIAHPYGYTSTSLSALLSSGPILFLLAQGWYLWALLQVRPRLHLIGSAELVLVGLAALAVPPYVALILAGASLTTLALLDQR
;
A
#
# COMPACT_ATOMS: atom_id res chain seq x y z
N MET A 1 23.36 6.93 -20.50
CA MET A 1 22.75 7.06 -19.18
C MET A 1 21.37 6.41 -19.08
N TRP A 2 20.32 6.90 -19.76
CA TRP A 2 19.01 6.24 -19.82
C TRP A 2 19.08 4.80 -20.33
N ARG A 3 19.88 4.57 -21.37
CA ARG A 3 20.16 3.25 -21.94
C ARG A 3 20.70 2.27 -20.90
N ASP A 4 21.61 2.71 -20.01
CA ASP A 4 22.18 1.87 -18.96
C ASP A 4 21.19 1.55 -17.86
N HIS A 5 20.32 2.51 -17.51
CA HIS A 5 19.23 2.28 -16.55
C HIS A 5 18.25 1.23 -17.09
N PHE A 6 17.74 1.40 -18.31
CA PHE A 6 16.82 0.44 -18.92
C PHE A 6 17.45 -0.93 -19.11
N PHE A 7 18.73 -0.98 -19.49
CA PHE A 7 19.45 -2.24 -19.64
C PHE A 7 19.58 -3.00 -18.31
N ARG A 8 19.84 -2.31 -17.20
CA ARG A 8 19.89 -2.88 -15.85
C ARG A 8 18.53 -3.42 -15.42
N THR A 9 17.49 -2.62 -15.58
CA THR A 9 16.12 -3.04 -15.26
C THR A 9 15.72 -4.26 -16.09
N LEU A 10 16.04 -4.28 -17.40
CA LEU A 10 15.76 -5.41 -18.27
C LEU A 10 16.49 -6.69 -17.82
N LEU A 11 17.77 -6.61 -17.49
CA LEU A 11 18.53 -7.77 -17.01
C LEU A 11 17.96 -8.30 -15.70
N TRP A 12 17.55 -7.40 -14.80
CA TRP A 12 16.93 -7.78 -13.53
C TRP A 12 15.58 -8.48 -13.73
N LEU A 13 14.72 -7.94 -14.61
CA LEU A 13 13.43 -8.55 -14.95
C LEU A 13 13.61 -9.91 -15.66
N ILE A 14 14.61 -10.05 -16.53
CA ILE A 14 14.93 -11.34 -17.14
C ILE A 14 15.38 -12.35 -16.06
N ALA A 15 16.14 -11.91 -15.06
CA ALA A 15 16.60 -12.78 -13.98
C ALA A 15 15.48 -13.23 -13.04
N THR A 16 14.47 -12.37 -12.80
CA THR A 16 13.32 -12.67 -11.92
C THR A 16 12.16 -13.35 -12.65
N SER A 17 12.03 -13.17 -13.99
CA SER A 17 10.93 -13.74 -14.78
C SER A 17 10.75 -15.27 -14.64
N PRO A 18 11.82 -16.11 -14.52
CA PRO A 18 11.64 -17.54 -14.31
C PRO A 18 10.88 -17.87 -13.03
N LEU A 19 11.03 -17.06 -11.96
CA LEU A 19 10.32 -17.26 -10.68
C LEU A 19 8.81 -17.05 -10.86
N TRP A 20 8.43 -16.04 -11.65
CA TRP A 20 7.02 -15.78 -11.98
C TRP A 20 6.42 -16.91 -12.82
N ILE A 21 7.15 -17.37 -13.84
CA ILE A 21 6.70 -18.43 -14.77
C ILE A 21 6.59 -19.77 -14.04
N VAL A 22 7.64 -20.15 -13.28
CA VAL A 22 7.62 -21.40 -12.49
C VAL A 22 6.50 -21.36 -11.47
N GLY A 23 6.34 -20.24 -10.75
CA GLY A 23 5.23 -20.07 -9.81
C GLY A 23 3.87 -20.29 -10.46
N ALA A 24 3.64 -19.79 -11.67
CA ALA A 24 2.38 -19.97 -12.39
C ALA A 24 2.05 -21.46 -12.67
N ALA A 25 3.07 -22.31 -12.85
CA ALA A 25 2.92 -23.74 -13.10
C ALA A 25 2.78 -24.60 -11.82
N MET A 26 2.97 -24.01 -10.63
CA MET A 26 2.92 -24.73 -9.35
C MET A 26 1.51 -24.81 -8.75
N SER A 27 1.34 -25.67 -7.71
CA SER A 27 0.13 -25.71 -6.90
C SER A 27 -0.15 -24.35 -6.24
N PRO A 28 -1.40 -24.04 -5.86
CA PRO A 28 -1.76 -22.73 -5.29
C PRO A 28 -0.88 -22.30 -4.10
N GLU A 29 -0.53 -23.23 -3.23
CA GLU A 29 0.31 -22.96 -2.03
C GLU A 29 1.75 -22.66 -2.42
N ALA A 30 2.36 -23.48 -3.30
CA ALA A 30 3.70 -23.26 -3.80
C ALA A 30 3.79 -22.00 -4.66
N ARG A 31 2.74 -21.70 -5.45
CA ARG A 31 2.63 -20.49 -6.26
C ARG A 31 2.80 -19.22 -5.44
N LEU A 32 2.13 -19.15 -4.28
CA LEU A 32 2.25 -17.99 -3.38
C LEU A 32 3.70 -17.77 -2.93
N LEU A 33 4.43 -18.84 -2.59
CA LEU A 33 5.83 -18.73 -2.18
C LEU A 33 6.73 -18.26 -3.33
N TRP A 34 6.57 -18.80 -4.53
CA TRP A 34 7.34 -18.40 -5.70
C TRP A 34 7.07 -16.94 -6.09
N TRP A 35 5.81 -16.52 -6.08
CA TRP A 35 5.44 -15.14 -6.39
C TRP A 35 5.85 -14.16 -5.30
N ALA A 36 5.77 -14.55 -4.02
CA ALA A 36 6.29 -13.73 -2.94
C ALA A 36 7.81 -13.53 -3.03
N LEU A 37 8.56 -14.60 -3.39
CA LEU A 37 9.99 -14.52 -3.63
C LEU A 37 10.31 -13.61 -4.82
N ALA A 38 9.61 -13.79 -5.94
CA ALA A 38 9.78 -12.97 -7.14
C ALA A 38 9.50 -11.49 -6.85
N ALA A 39 8.36 -11.19 -6.22
CA ALA A 39 7.99 -9.82 -5.83
C ALA A 39 8.99 -9.21 -4.84
N GLY A 40 9.47 -10.00 -3.87
CA GLY A 40 10.50 -9.56 -2.93
C GLY A 40 11.81 -9.19 -3.62
N LEU A 41 12.26 -10.00 -4.58
CA LEU A 41 13.45 -9.71 -5.37
C LEU A 41 13.27 -8.47 -6.25
N ASP A 42 12.12 -8.31 -6.91
CA ASP A 42 11.82 -7.13 -7.72
C ASP A 42 11.78 -5.86 -6.86
N LEU A 43 11.20 -5.92 -5.66
CA LEU A 43 11.25 -4.82 -4.67
C LEU A 43 12.69 -4.49 -4.27
N ILE A 44 13.51 -5.50 -3.93
CA ILE A 44 14.91 -5.30 -3.59
C ILE A 44 15.66 -4.69 -4.77
N GLY A 45 15.39 -5.15 -6.01
CA GLY A 45 15.95 -4.58 -7.23
C GLY A 45 15.67 -3.09 -7.37
N THR A 46 14.41 -2.68 -7.18
CA THR A 46 14.02 -1.26 -7.23
C THR A 46 14.64 -0.45 -6.08
N TRP A 47 14.72 -1.01 -4.88
CA TRP A 47 15.35 -0.36 -3.73
C TRP A 47 16.83 -0.10 -3.93
N LEU A 48 17.55 -1.04 -4.48
CA LEU A 48 18.99 -0.94 -4.74
C LEU A 48 19.33 -0.26 -6.07
N GLY A 49 18.32 0.08 -6.89
CA GLY A 49 18.50 0.67 -8.22
C GLY A 49 19.02 -0.32 -9.24
N HIS A 50 18.60 -1.59 -9.15
CA HIS A 50 18.98 -2.69 -10.04
C HIS A 50 20.51 -2.88 -10.13
N PRO A 51 21.17 -3.29 -9.03
CA PRO A 51 22.62 -3.40 -9.00
C PRO A 51 23.13 -4.43 -9.99
N ILE A 52 24.19 -4.08 -10.71
CA ILE A 52 24.96 -4.99 -11.57
C ILE A 52 26.42 -4.94 -11.13
N PRO A 53 27.10 -6.07 -10.99
CA PRO A 53 28.51 -6.10 -10.66
C PRO A 53 29.35 -5.20 -11.59
N GLY A 54 30.19 -4.34 -11.00
CA GLY A 54 31.10 -3.45 -11.75
C GLY A 54 30.48 -2.17 -12.30
N ARG A 55 29.17 -1.88 -12.06
CA ARG A 55 28.52 -0.64 -12.53
C ARG A 55 27.71 0.02 -11.42
N TRP A 56 28.23 1.08 -10.81
CA TRP A 56 27.51 1.89 -9.81
C TRP A 56 26.79 3.06 -10.50
N LEU A 57 25.58 3.37 -10.05
CA LEU A 57 24.82 4.51 -10.56
C LEU A 57 25.10 5.72 -9.67
N HIS A 58 25.68 6.77 -10.27
CA HIS A 58 25.79 8.09 -9.63
C HIS A 58 24.55 8.89 -10.06
N SER A 59 23.61 9.07 -9.14
CA SER A 59 22.30 9.70 -9.41
C SER A 59 22.35 11.23 -9.46
N GLU A 60 23.43 11.83 -8.92
CA GLU A 60 23.53 13.27 -8.70
C GLU A 60 23.61 14.13 -9.97
N ASN A 61 23.97 13.52 -11.12
CA ASN A 61 24.18 14.21 -12.39
C ASN A 61 23.08 13.95 -13.42
N VAL A 62 21.90 13.48 -12.99
CA VAL A 62 20.77 13.17 -13.90
C VAL A 62 19.81 14.33 -13.90
N ASP A 63 19.67 14.98 -15.05
CA ASP A 63 18.53 15.88 -15.29
C ASP A 63 17.23 15.08 -15.33
N PHE A 64 16.56 15.00 -14.19
CA PHE A 64 15.38 14.17 -13.97
C PHE A 64 14.26 15.01 -13.35
N ALA A 65 13.13 15.05 -14.03
CA ALA A 65 11.93 15.75 -13.55
C ALA A 65 11.23 14.94 -12.45
N GLY A 66 11.75 14.99 -11.22
CA GLY A 66 11.23 14.24 -10.07
C GLY A 66 9.78 14.56 -9.76
N GLY A 67 9.34 15.82 -9.96
CA GLY A 67 7.95 16.23 -9.79
C GLY A 67 6.98 15.45 -10.67
N HIS A 68 7.30 15.24 -11.96
CA HIS A 68 6.45 14.44 -12.87
C HIS A 68 6.36 12.96 -12.45
N MET A 69 7.44 12.38 -11.92
CA MET A 69 7.39 11.02 -11.42
C MET A 69 6.52 10.91 -10.18
N LEU A 70 6.65 11.86 -9.25
CA LEU A 70 5.80 11.87 -8.05
C LEU A 70 4.33 12.07 -8.40
N GLU A 71 4.02 12.93 -9.38
CA GLU A 71 2.66 13.11 -9.89
C GLU A 71 2.09 11.80 -10.44
N ARG A 72 2.87 11.04 -11.22
CA ARG A 72 2.46 9.71 -11.69
C ARG A 72 2.21 8.73 -10.53
N CYS A 73 3.06 8.73 -9.51
CA CYS A 73 2.84 7.92 -8.31
C CYS A 73 1.52 8.29 -7.62
N ARG A 74 1.19 9.57 -7.53
CA ARG A 74 -0.07 10.05 -6.95
C ARG A 74 -1.28 9.64 -7.78
N LEU A 75 -1.20 9.77 -9.11
CA LEU A 75 -2.27 9.32 -10.01
C LEU A 75 -2.48 7.80 -9.89
N PHE A 76 -1.41 7.02 -9.81
CA PHE A 76 -1.52 5.58 -9.62
C PHE A 76 -2.16 5.22 -8.26
N LEU A 77 -1.84 5.97 -7.20
CA LEU A 77 -2.48 5.80 -5.90
C LEU A 77 -3.99 6.10 -5.95
N ILE A 78 -4.41 7.12 -6.73
CA ILE A 78 -5.83 7.41 -6.96
C ILE A 78 -6.52 6.25 -7.67
N ILE A 79 -5.88 5.65 -8.67
CA ILE A 79 -6.41 4.48 -9.39
C ILE A 79 -6.56 3.30 -8.42
N ALA A 80 -5.55 3.02 -7.60
CA ALA A 80 -5.60 1.94 -6.62
C ALA A 80 -6.69 2.15 -5.54
N LEU A 81 -6.91 3.40 -5.10
CA LEU A 81 -8.03 3.75 -4.22
C LEU A 81 -9.38 3.62 -4.93
N GLY A 82 -9.44 3.98 -6.21
CA GLY A 82 -10.64 3.76 -7.04
C GLY A 82 -11.01 2.29 -7.16
N GLU A 83 -10.02 1.41 -7.25
CA GLU A 83 -10.23 -0.04 -7.26
C GLU A 83 -10.83 -0.54 -5.93
N THR A 84 -10.40 -0.02 -4.78
CA THR A 84 -11.03 -0.39 -3.50
C THR A 84 -12.48 0.05 -3.42
N VAL A 85 -12.83 1.21 -3.98
CA VAL A 85 -14.22 1.70 -4.07
C VAL A 85 -15.05 0.81 -4.99
N LEU A 86 -14.51 0.45 -6.16
CA LEU A 86 -15.19 -0.40 -7.14
C LEU A 86 -15.44 -1.80 -6.55
N THR A 87 -14.45 -2.43 -5.95
CA THR A 87 -14.58 -3.74 -5.30
C THR A 87 -15.61 -3.70 -4.17
N THR A 88 -15.58 -2.65 -3.33
CA THR A 88 -16.58 -2.46 -2.27
C THR A 88 -17.99 -2.29 -2.88
N GLY A 89 -18.13 -1.52 -3.96
CA GLY A 89 -19.40 -1.31 -4.65
C GLY A 89 -19.96 -2.60 -5.26
N THR A 90 -19.12 -3.42 -5.89
CA THR A 90 -19.53 -4.72 -6.42
C THR A 90 -19.91 -5.70 -5.32
N ALA A 91 -19.22 -5.72 -4.19
CA ALA A 91 -19.57 -6.53 -3.03
C ALA A 91 -20.95 -6.12 -2.45
N ILE A 92 -21.22 -4.82 -2.32
CA ILE A 92 -22.54 -4.32 -1.89
C ILE A 92 -23.64 -4.73 -2.87
N ALA A 93 -23.38 -4.63 -4.18
CA ALA A 93 -24.35 -4.99 -5.21
C ALA A 93 -24.65 -6.50 -5.26
N ALA A 94 -23.70 -7.34 -4.90
CA ALA A 94 -23.85 -8.79 -4.85
C ALA A 94 -24.51 -9.29 -3.55
N ALA A 95 -24.44 -8.52 -2.46
CA ALA A 95 -25.01 -8.89 -1.17
C ALA A 95 -26.52 -8.56 -1.08
N PRO A 96 -27.30 -9.29 -0.25
CA PRO A 96 -28.68 -8.90 0.03
C PRO A 96 -28.73 -7.48 0.62
N MET A 97 -29.69 -6.65 0.18
CA MET A 97 -29.86 -5.29 0.66
C MET A 97 -30.44 -5.29 2.08
N THR A 98 -29.58 -5.32 3.06
CA THR A 98 -29.91 -5.31 4.50
C THR A 98 -29.30 -4.09 5.18
N LEU A 99 -29.78 -3.75 6.38
CA LEU A 99 -29.15 -2.70 7.17
C LEU A 99 -27.66 -2.98 7.40
N MET A 100 -27.29 -4.26 7.60
CA MET A 100 -25.88 -4.64 7.81
C MET A 100 -25.03 -4.42 6.57
N THR A 101 -25.52 -4.73 5.39
CA THR A 101 -24.86 -4.45 4.10
C THR A 101 -24.61 -2.94 3.94
N VAL A 102 -25.58 -2.11 4.32
CA VAL A 102 -25.42 -0.64 4.30
C VAL A 102 -24.36 -0.19 5.31
N VAL A 103 -24.39 -0.71 6.54
CA VAL A 103 -23.43 -0.35 7.60
C VAL A 103 -22.01 -0.78 7.22
N THR A 104 -21.81 -2.02 6.80
CA THR A 104 -20.49 -2.51 6.41
C THR A 104 -19.96 -1.80 5.16
N GLY A 105 -20.81 -1.61 4.16
CA GLY A 105 -20.44 -0.91 2.93
C GLY A 105 -20.07 0.55 3.17
N THR A 106 -20.85 1.31 3.96
CA THR A 106 -20.53 2.69 4.31
C THR A 106 -19.27 2.80 5.16
N THR A 107 -19.05 1.86 6.07
CA THR A 107 -17.82 1.81 6.88
C THR A 107 -16.59 1.53 6.00
N ALA A 108 -16.67 0.58 5.07
CA ALA A 108 -15.61 0.28 4.11
C ALA A 108 -15.26 1.48 3.25
N LEU A 109 -16.28 2.18 2.71
CA LEU A 109 -16.08 3.41 1.93
C LEU A 109 -15.48 4.53 2.78
N ALA A 110 -15.93 4.72 4.01
CA ALA A 110 -15.35 5.69 4.93
C ALA A 110 -13.88 5.40 5.25
N GLY A 111 -13.52 4.12 5.44
CA GLY A 111 -12.12 3.68 5.58
C GLY A 111 -11.27 4.01 4.35
N THR A 112 -11.80 3.79 3.15
CA THR A 112 -11.11 4.16 1.89
C THR A 112 -10.92 5.67 1.77
N VAL A 113 -11.92 6.47 2.14
CA VAL A 113 -11.82 7.94 2.19
C VAL A 113 -10.77 8.39 3.22
N ALA A 114 -10.70 7.73 4.38
CA ALA A 114 -9.68 8.00 5.39
C ALA A 114 -8.26 7.71 4.86
N LEU A 115 -8.06 6.58 4.16
CA LEU A 115 -6.79 6.26 3.51
C LEU A 115 -6.42 7.27 2.41
N TRP A 116 -7.42 7.72 1.63
CA TRP A 116 -7.22 8.82 0.67
C TRP A 116 -6.78 10.10 1.39
N ALA A 117 -7.47 10.48 2.47
CA ALA A 117 -7.15 11.69 3.23
C ALA A 117 -5.73 11.63 3.83
N LEU A 118 -5.29 10.46 4.33
CA LEU A 118 -3.92 10.23 4.79
C LEU A 118 -2.91 10.32 3.64
N GLY A 119 -3.19 9.68 2.50
CA GLY A 119 -2.28 9.68 1.34
C GLY A 119 -2.07 11.05 0.71
N PHE A 120 -3.12 11.87 0.65
CA PHE A 120 -3.13 13.20 0.01
C PHE A 120 -3.16 14.36 1.01
N GLY A 121 -3.16 14.08 2.31
CA GLY A 121 -3.18 15.04 3.40
C GLY A 121 -1.91 15.88 3.52
N ARG A 122 -1.61 16.33 4.72
CA ARG A 122 -0.45 17.17 5.04
C ARG A 122 0.86 16.49 4.63
N ALA A 123 0.99 15.20 4.95
CA ALA A 123 2.15 14.40 4.62
C ALA A 123 2.46 14.37 3.11
N GLY A 124 1.44 14.15 2.29
CA GLY A 124 1.57 14.12 0.83
C GLY A 124 1.94 15.48 0.23
N ARG A 125 1.47 16.59 0.83
CA ARG A 125 1.85 17.96 0.38
C ARG A 125 3.31 18.29 0.71
N LEU A 126 3.77 17.94 1.91
CA LEU A 126 5.16 18.20 2.34
C LEU A 126 6.17 17.44 1.48
N THR A 127 5.88 16.19 1.12
CA THR A 127 6.75 15.39 0.24
C THR A 127 6.80 15.94 -1.18
N LEU A 128 5.70 16.46 -1.72
CA LEU A 128 5.68 17.09 -3.03
C LEU A 128 6.59 18.33 -3.07
N GLN A 129 6.43 19.23 -2.11
CA GLN A 129 7.26 20.43 -1.97
C GLN A 129 8.76 20.08 -1.84
N TYR A 130 9.09 19.04 -1.07
CA TYR A 130 10.47 18.58 -0.93
C TYR A 130 11.05 18.09 -2.27
N VAL A 131 10.29 17.28 -3.02
CA VAL A 131 10.75 16.70 -4.29
C VAL A 131 10.98 17.78 -5.37
N GLU A 132 10.21 18.86 -5.36
CA GLU A 132 10.39 20.00 -6.25
C GLU A 132 11.67 20.80 -5.96
N GLN A 133 12.17 20.75 -4.72
CA GLN A 133 13.31 21.55 -4.26
C GLN A 133 14.59 20.73 -4.04
N THR A 134 14.50 19.40 -4.11
CA THR A 134 15.64 18.53 -3.81
C THR A 134 16.71 18.54 -4.89
N ARG A 135 17.97 18.40 -4.47
CA ARG A 135 19.12 18.25 -5.39
C ARG A 135 19.28 16.81 -5.92
N ASP A 136 18.59 15.82 -5.32
CA ASP A 136 18.60 14.42 -5.77
C ASP A 136 17.17 13.92 -6.05
N PRO A 137 16.56 14.34 -7.18
CA PRO A 137 15.21 13.95 -7.54
C PRO A 137 15.09 12.45 -7.88
N VAL A 138 16.18 11.81 -8.30
CA VAL A 138 16.19 10.37 -8.62
C VAL A 138 16.00 9.54 -7.35
N ARG A 139 16.73 9.87 -6.29
CA ARG A 139 16.60 9.21 -4.98
C ARG A 139 15.20 9.41 -4.41
N ALA A 140 14.70 10.64 -4.45
CA ALA A 140 13.36 10.96 -3.94
C ALA A 140 12.27 10.18 -4.69
N SER A 141 12.34 10.12 -6.02
CA SER A 141 11.40 9.36 -6.86
C SER A 141 11.47 7.86 -6.61
N ARG A 142 12.66 7.30 -6.40
CA ARG A 142 12.84 5.89 -6.05
C ARG A 142 12.15 5.55 -4.72
N HIS A 143 12.29 6.40 -3.71
CA HIS A 143 11.58 6.22 -2.44
C HIS A 143 10.06 6.32 -2.62
N ALA A 144 9.58 7.25 -3.45
CA ALA A 144 8.16 7.38 -3.77
C ALA A 144 7.59 6.11 -4.42
N VAL A 145 8.27 5.56 -5.44
CA VAL A 145 7.85 4.33 -6.14
C VAL A 145 7.82 3.15 -5.18
N ASN A 146 8.86 2.98 -4.35
CA ASN A 146 8.92 1.88 -3.39
C ASN A 146 7.82 1.95 -2.34
N ALA A 147 7.56 3.15 -1.79
CA ALA A 147 6.46 3.35 -0.86
C ALA A 147 5.11 3.06 -1.52
N LEU A 148 4.92 3.54 -2.76
CA LEU A 148 3.69 3.32 -3.53
C LEU A 148 3.41 1.82 -3.72
N MET A 149 4.40 1.01 -4.07
CA MET A 149 4.22 -0.44 -4.26
C MET A 149 3.68 -1.11 -2.98
N VAL A 150 4.24 -0.75 -1.82
CA VAL A 150 3.77 -1.28 -0.53
C VAL A 150 2.39 -0.73 -0.15
N MET A 151 2.13 0.56 -0.39
CA MET A 151 0.81 1.16 -0.16
C MET A 151 -0.27 0.49 -1.00
N VAL A 152 0.00 0.22 -2.28
CA VAL A 152 -0.94 -0.49 -3.18
C VAL A 152 -1.19 -1.92 -2.72
N ALA A 153 -0.16 -2.65 -2.29
CA ALA A 153 -0.34 -3.97 -1.69
C ALA A 153 -1.25 -3.91 -0.45
N GLY A 154 -1.09 -2.89 0.39
CA GLY A 154 -1.99 -2.61 1.52
C GLY A 154 -3.42 -2.34 1.08
N LEU A 155 -3.63 -1.53 0.02
CA LEU A 155 -4.98 -1.24 -0.51
C LEU A 155 -5.67 -2.49 -1.08
N ILE A 156 -4.93 -3.38 -1.74
CA ILE A 156 -5.46 -4.66 -2.21
C ILE A 156 -5.94 -5.51 -1.02
N ALA A 157 -5.15 -5.60 0.05
CA ALA A 157 -5.55 -6.31 1.26
C ALA A 157 -6.80 -5.70 1.91
N VAL A 158 -6.92 -4.37 1.93
CA VAL A 158 -8.12 -3.65 2.41
C VAL A 158 -9.33 -4.00 1.54
N ALA A 159 -9.19 -4.00 0.19
CA ALA A 159 -10.27 -4.32 -0.72
C ALA A 159 -10.82 -5.74 -0.49
N VAL A 160 -9.92 -6.73 -0.39
CA VAL A 160 -10.28 -8.13 -0.10
C VAL A 160 -10.95 -8.27 1.26
N ALA A 161 -10.42 -7.59 2.29
CA ALA A 161 -11.02 -7.62 3.62
C ALA A 161 -12.43 -7.01 3.64
N ASN A 162 -12.63 -5.88 2.95
CA ASN A 162 -13.93 -5.23 2.84
C ASN A 162 -14.95 -6.12 2.15
N GLU A 163 -14.58 -6.75 1.02
CA GLU A 163 -15.42 -7.68 0.27
C GLU A 163 -15.86 -8.85 1.15
N GLU A 164 -14.92 -9.48 1.86
CA GLU A 164 -15.21 -10.63 2.72
C GLU A 164 -16.15 -10.26 3.89
N VAL A 165 -15.94 -9.09 4.51
CA VAL A 165 -16.82 -8.62 5.61
C VAL A 165 -18.21 -8.28 5.10
N ILE A 166 -18.34 -7.68 3.91
CA ILE A 166 -19.66 -7.36 3.32
C ILE A 166 -20.42 -8.65 2.98
N ALA A 167 -19.71 -9.66 2.44
CA ALA A 167 -20.31 -10.94 2.10
C ALA A 167 -20.69 -11.76 3.36
N HIS A 168 -19.86 -11.72 4.40
CA HIS A 168 -19.99 -12.53 5.61
C HIS A 168 -19.85 -11.68 6.89
N PRO A 169 -20.80 -10.76 7.18
CA PRO A 169 -20.68 -9.82 8.29
C PRO A 169 -20.80 -10.44 9.68
N TYR A 170 -21.40 -11.62 9.78
CA TYR A 170 -21.71 -12.31 11.04
C TYR A 170 -20.82 -13.53 11.25
N GLY A 171 -20.80 -14.04 12.47
CA GLY A 171 -20.03 -15.22 12.86
C GLY A 171 -18.68 -14.86 13.47
N TYR A 172 -17.75 -15.79 13.39
CA TYR A 172 -16.40 -15.61 13.92
C TYR A 172 -15.46 -15.03 12.86
N THR A 173 -14.66 -14.04 13.24
CA THR A 173 -13.62 -13.53 12.37
C THR A 173 -12.48 -14.55 12.27
N SER A 174 -12.20 -15.07 11.08
CA SER A 174 -11.08 -15.98 10.87
C SER A 174 -9.74 -15.26 11.05
N THR A 175 -8.69 -16.02 11.37
CA THR A 175 -7.33 -15.47 11.52
C THR A 175 -6.86 -14.77 10.23
N SER A 176 -7.19 -15.34 9.08
CA SER A 176 -6.85 -14.73 7.77
C SER A 176 -7.59 -13.41 7.54
N LEU A 177 -8.88 -13.32 7.88
CA LEU A 177 -9.64 -12.08 7.75
C LEU A 177 -9.15 -11.03 8.74
N SER A 178 -8.89 -11.39 10.00
CA SER A 178 -8.28 -10.49 10.99
C SER A 178 -6.93 -9.95 10.51
N ALA A 179 -6.09 -10.82 9.95
CA ALA A 179 -4.81 -10.43 9.38
C ALA A 179 -4.98 -9.44 8.22
N LEU A 180 -5.92 -9.65 7.30
CA LEU A 180 -6.18 -8.74 6.18
C LEU A 180 -6.73 -7.39 6.65
N LEU A 181 -7.69 -7.38 7.58
CA LEU A 181 -8.28 -6.17 8.15
C LEU A 181 -7.24 -5.26 8.83
N SER A 182 -6.22 -5.86 9.44
CA SER A 182 -5.16 -5.10 10.14
C SER A 182 -3.95 -4.83 9.23
N SER A 183 -3.43 -5.83 8.52
CA SER A 183 -2.20 -5.69 7.73
C SER A 183 -2.34 -4.72 6.56
N GLY A 184 -3.49 -4.68 5.89
CA GLY A 184 -3.74 -3.77 4.78
C GLY A 184 -3.49 -2.30 5.15
N PRO A 185 -4.23 -1.76 6.13
CA PRO A 185 -4.01 -0.39 6.60
C PRO A 185 -2.62 -0.17 7.24
N ILE A 186 -2.07 -1.16 7.95
CA ILE A 186 -0.73 -1.10 8.54
C ILE A 186 0.33 -0.93 7.44
N LEU A 187 0.29 -1.74 6.38
CA LEU A 187 1.21 -1.62 5.25
C LEU A 187 1.15 -0.24 4.62
N PHE A 188 -0.07 0.30 4.43
CA PHE A 188 -0.27 1.65 3.90
C PHE A 188 0.40 2.70 4.80
N LEU A 189 0.10 2.68 6.11
CA LEU A 189 0.64 3.65 7.07
C LEU A 189 2.16 3.54 7.22
N LEU A 190 2.71 2.33 7.33
CA LEU A 190 4.15 2.13 7.48
C LEU A 190 4.91 2.57 6.23
N ALA A 191 4.40 2.26 5.04
CA ALA A 191 5.01 2.70 3.78
C ALA A 191 5.01 4.22 3.66
N GLN A 192 3.90 4.88 3.98
CA GLN A 192 3.80 6.33 3.98
C GLN A 192 4.71 6.96 5.04
N GLY A 193 4.70 6.41 6.26
CA GLY A 193 5.56 6.87 7.36
C GLY A 193 7.04 6.71 7.03
N TRP A 194 7.44 5.59 6.42
CA TRP A 194 8.78 5.38 5.95
C TRP A 194 9.18 6.39 4.87
N TYR A 195 8.30 6.67 3.91
CA TYR A 195 8.53 7.64 2.85
C TYR A 195 8.77 9.05 3.42
N LEU A 196 7.94 9.47 4.38
CA LEU A 196 8.10 10.73 5.10
C LEU A 196 9.45 10.80 5.84
N TRP A 197 9.79 9.76 6.56
CA TRP A 197 11.06 9.69 7.28
C TRP A 197 12.26 9.70 6.33
N ALA A 198 12.22 8.95 5.24
CA ALA A 198 13.31 8.83 4.28
C ALA A 198 13.62 10.15 3.55
N LEU A 199 12.59 10.97 3.27
CA LEU A 199 12.74 12.26 2.59
C LEU A 199 12.95 13.43 3.55
N LEU A 200 12.08 13.56 4.54
CA LEU A 200 12.01 14.75 5.40
C LEU A 200 12.77 14.58 6.72
N GLN A 201 13.25 13.36 7.02
CA GLN A 201 13.87 13.01 8.31
C GLN A 201 12.97 13.32 9.52
N VAL A 202 11.66 13.39 9.31
CA VAL A 202 10.66 13.63 10.36
C VAL A 202 10.18 12.29 10.89
N ARG A 203 10.10 12.16 12.21
CA ARG A 203 9.58 10.94 12.85
C ARG A 203 8.07 10.80 12.58
N PRO A 204 7.61 9.75 11.90
CA PRO A 204 6.21 9.55 11.54
C PRO A 204 5.39 9.01 12.73
N ARG A 205 5.34 9.75 13.85
CA ARG A 205 4.71 9.28 15.11
C ARG A 205 3.27 8.86 14.91
N LEU A 206 2.48 9.64 14.17
CA LEU A 206 1.07 9.35 13.92
C LEU A 206 0.90 8.00 13.19
N HIS A 207 1.73 7.73 12.17
CA HIS A 207 1.69 6.49 11.40
C HIS A 207 2.10 5.28 12.26
N LEU A 208 3.08 5.44 13.15
CA LEU A 208 3.52 4.38 14.06
C LEU A 208 2.46 4.08 15.13
N ILE A 209 1.86 5.11 15.73
CA ILE A 209 0.79 4.95 16.72
C ILE A 209 -0.43 4.30 16.05
N GLY A 210 -0.83 4.77 14.87
CA GLY A 210 -1.94 4.18 14.13
C GLY A 210 -1.69 2.72 13.72
N SER A 211 -0.46 2.38 13.33
CA SER A 211 -0.10 0.99 13.05
C SER A 211 -0.19 0.12 14.29
N ALA A 212 0.27 0.60 15.44
CA ALA A 212 0.16 -0.13 16.72
C ALA A 212 -1.31 -0.31 17.15
N GLU A 213 -2.14 0.72 16.99
CA GLU A 213 -3.59 0.65 17.24
C GLU A 213 -4.25 -0.39 16.34
N LEU A 214 -3.93 -0.42 15.04
CA LEU A 214 -4.48 -1.39 14.10
C LEU A 214 -4.03 -2.83 14.40
N VAL A 215 -2.84 -3.04 14.96
CA VAL A 215 -2.45 -4.36 15.49
C VAL A 215 -3.39 -4.79 16.63
N LEU A 216 -3.69 -3.88 17.55
CA LEU A 216 -4.62 -4.17 18.66
C LEU A 216 -6.04 -4.44 18.12
N VAL A 217 -6.50 -3.69 17.12
CA VAL A 217 -7.78 -3.95 16.43
C VAL A 217 -7.78 -5.33 15.77
N GLY A 218 -6.68 -5.73 15.10
CA GLY A 218 -6.54 -7.06 14.52
C GLY A 218 -6.61 -8.18 15.58
N LEU A 219 -5.97 -8.01 16.72
CA LEU A 219 -6.06 -8.97 17.82
C LEU A 219 -7.49 -9.03 18.41
N ALA A 220 -8.12 -7.88 18.61
CA ALA A 220 -9.49 -7.80 19.08
C ALA A 220 -10.50 -8.41 18.07
N ALA A 221 -10.21 -8.32 16.78
CA ALA A 221 -11.04 -8.88 15.72
C ALA A 221 -11.27 -10.40 15.87
N LEU A 222 -10.32 -11.13 16.45
CA LEU A 222 -10.46 -12.57 16.70
C LEU A 222 -11.55 -12.91 17.74
N ALA A 223 -11.97 -11.93 18.54
CA ALA A 223 -12.97 -12.11 19.59
C ALA A 223 -14.34 -11.47 19.25
N VAL A 224 -14.46 -10.81 18.10
CA VAL A 224 -15.68 -10.11 17.70
C VAL A 224 -16.14 -10.51 16.29
N PRO A 225 -17.40 -10.29 15.92
CA PRO A 225 -17.88 -10.50 14.57
C PRO A 225 -17.17 -9.60 13.53
N PRO A 226 -17.06 -10.04 12.24
CA PRO A 226 -16.36 -9.30 11.18
C PRO A 226 -16.81 -7.83 11.02
N TYR A 227 -18.13 -7.55 11.10
CA TYR A 227 -18.63 -6.19 10.98
C TYR A 227 -18.12 -5.26 12.11
N VAL A 228 -17.97 -5.78 13.34
CA VAL A 228 -17.42 -5.01 14.46
C VAL A 228 -15.95 -4.69 14.23
N ALA A 229 -15.18 -5.69 13.79
CA ALA A 229 -13.77 -5.51 13.46
C ALA A 229 -13.57 -4.45 12.36
N LEU A 230 -14.40 -4.47 11.31
CA LEU A 230 -14.38 -3.47 10.25
C LEU A 230 -14.70 -2.06 10.78
N ILE A 231 -15.71 -1.93 11.65
CA ILE A 231 -16.06 -0.64 12.28
C ILE A 231 -14.90 -0.10 13.11
N LEU A 232 -14.25 -0.94 13.90
CA LEU A 232 -13.09 -0.55 14.71
C LEU A 232 -11.94 -0.08 13.82
N ALA A 233 -11.59 -0.83 12.78
CA ALA A 233 -10.54 -0.45 11.83
C ALA A 233 -10.88 0.87 11.10
N GLY A 234 -12.10 1.02 10.63
CA GLY A 234 -12.58 2.24 9.97
C GLY A 234 -12.58 3.46 10.89
N ALA A 235 -12.98 3.30 12.15
CA ALA A 235 -12.95 4.36 13.16
C ALA A 235 -11.51 4.79 13.47
N SER A 236 -10.58 3.85 13.64
CA SER A 236 -9.15 4.13 13.82
C SER A 236 -8.59 4.93 12.64
N LEU A 237 -8.82 4.47 11.40
CA LEU A 237 -8.36 5.18 10.19
C LEU A 237 -8.94 6.58 10.08
N THR A 238 -10.24 6.74 10.36
CA THR A 238 -10.91 8.05 10.32
C THR A 238 -10.32 9.00 11.36
N THR A 239 -10.09 8.52 12.57
CA THR A 239 -9.47 9.31 13.65
C THR A 239 -8.06 9.74 13.25
N LEU A 240 -7.25 8.85 12.71
CA LEU A 240 -5.90 9.15 12.22
C LEU A 240 -5.92 10.19 11.10
N ALA A 241 -6.85 10.07 10.15
CA ALA A 241 -6.99 11.03 9.06
C ALA A 241 -7.37 12.42 9.56
N LEU A 242 -8.22 12.53 10.57
CA LEU A 242 -8.59 13.81 11.20
C LEU A 242 -7.43 14.42 11.99
N LEU A 243 -6.59 13.60 12.63
CA LEU A 243 -5.40 14.07 13.36
C LEU A 243 -4.28 14.53 12.40
N ASP A 244 -4.12 13.90 11.24
CA ASP A 244 -3.12 14.29 10.23
C ASP A 244 -3.40 15.66 9.59
N GLN A 245 -4.65 16.11 9.61
CA GLN A 245 -5.05 17.40 9.06
C GLN A 245 -4.77 18.59 9.97
N ARG A 246 -4.56 18.33 11.27
CA ARG A 246 -4.24 19.36 12.29
C ARG A 246 -2.73 19.62 12.32
#